data_b8c0d4bd8dd5d21c786002489ef9c16d
#
_entry.id   b8c0d4bd8dd5d21c786002489ef9c16d
#
_cell.length_a   1.000
_cell.length_b   1.000
_cell.length_c   1.000
_cell.angle_alpha   90.00
_cell.angle_beta   90.00
_cell.angle_gamma   90.00
#
_symmetry.space_group_name_H-M   'P 1'
#
loop_
_entity.id
_entity.type
_entity.pdbx_description
1 polymer ?
#
loop_
_entity_poly.entity_id
_entity_poly.type
_entity_poly.pdbx_seq_one_letter_code
_entity_poly.pdbx_strand_id
1 'polypeptide(L)'
;TNVKVPCENLLWGEGKGLKLALITLNTGRLALPAFCAAAGKGCLEMVRDWAGSRVQWGLPVGQHDAVAQMVGKMAADTFALEALVEIIGAMADSGEFDIRLEAAVAKLWGTETGWDLVNDALQVRGGRGYETHGSLKARGEVSYPVERWLRDMRINTIFEGSSEIMRLFIAREAVDRHFSVAGDLVNPNASISAKLIALVKAGLFYAWWYPTRFLGWSAWPRYREFGPLATHLRYVERTSRRLARTTFYTMLRFGPGLEKRQAVLGRIVDIGSELLVMTASVIYAKTLEQRDEGEFSAEALSDAFCRQARRRISSSFRSIFRNDDIATYKVAQRYIDGEFNWLERGVIPL
;
A
#
# COMPACT_ATOMS: atom_id res chain seq x y z
N THR A 1 -2.37 -27.40 26.43
CA THR A 1 -2.51 -27.12 27.88
C THR A 1 -1.42 -27.88 28.61
N ASN A 2 -0.71 -27.26 29.56
CA ASN A 2 0.35 -27.83 30.43
C ASN A 2 1.55 -28.46 29.67
N VAL A 3 1.93 -27.89 28.54
CA VAL A 3 3.17 -28.29 27.84
C VAL A 3 4.36 -27.77 28.64
N LYS A 4 5.22 -28.70 29.09
CA LYS A 4 6.47 -28.36 29.78
C LYS A 4 7.55 -28.09 28.75
N VAL A 5 8.23 -26.94 28.88
CA VAL A 5 9.33 -26.52 28.00
C VAL A 5 10.54 -26.24 28.89
N PRO A 6 11.75 -26.69 28.53
CA PRO A 6 12.97 -26.36 29.26
C PRO A 6 13.21 -24.87 29.37
N CYS A 7 13.71 -24.39 30.55
CA CYS A 7 13.93 -22.96 30.77
C CYS A 7 14.97 -22.35 29.81
N GLU A 8 15.93 -23.15 29.35
CA GLU A 8 16.95 -22.76 28.36
C GLU A 8 16.37 -22.43 27.00
N ASN A 9 15.14 -22.87 26.69
CA ASN A 9 14.43 -22.51 25.45
C ASN A 9 13.80 -21.12 25.51
N LEU A 10 13.93 -20.41 26.62
CA LEU A 10 13.45 -19.04 26.75
C LEU A 10 14.36 -18.07 25.98
N LEU A 11 13.86 -17.57 24.84
CA LEU A 11 14.60 -16.63 23.99
C LEU A 11 14.62 -15.23 24.61
N TRP A 12 15.80 -14.59 24.63
CA TRP A 12 16.01 -13.21 25.11
C TRP A 12 15.70 -12.93 26.59
N GLY A 13 15.13 -13.89 27.34
CA GLY A 13 14.76 -13.76 28.73
C GLY A 13 13.30 -13.36 28.97
N GLU A 14 12.89 -13.35 30.21
CA GLU A 14 11.51 -13.13 30.65
C GLU A 14 10.96 -11.78 30.22
N GLY A 15 9.70 -11.75 29.78
CA GLY A 15 8.98 -10.55 29.35
C GLY A 15 9.37 -9.98 27.99
N LYS A 16 10.36 -10.58 27.28
CA LYS A 16 10.86 -10.05 25.98
C LYS A 16 10.24 -10.70 24.76
N GLY A 17 9.39 -11.71 24.92
CA GLY A 17 8.81 -12.48 23.80
C GLY A 17 8.03 -11.62 22.81
N LEU A 18 7.21 -10.69 23.26
CA LEU A 18 6.48 -9.79 22.39
C LEU A 18 7.43 -8.90 21.56
N LYS A 19 8.48 -8.37 22.16
CA LYS A 19 9.49 -7.56 21.44
C LYS A 19 10.18 -8.38 20.35
N LEU A 20 10.57 -9.62 20.67
CA LEU A 20 11.18 -10.54 19.70
C LEU A 20 10.23 -10.83 18.55
N ALA A 21 8.96 -11.15 18.83
CA ALA A 21 7.95 -11.39 17.81
C ALA A 21 7.77 -10.19 16.87
N LEU A 22 7.70 -8.97 17.41
CA LEU A 22 7.56 -7.76 16.60
C LEU A 22 8.78 -7.50 15.69
N ILE A 23 9.99 -7.81 16.13
CA ILE A 23 11.20 -7.69 15.31
C ILE A 23 11.17 -8.72 14.18
N THR A 24 10.81 -9.96 14.48
CA THR A 24 10.69 -11.02 13.46
C THR A 24 9.65 -10.65 12.38
N LEU A 25 8.51 -10.07 12.79
CA LEU A 25 7.47 -9.61 11.85
C LEU A 25 7.97 -8.53 10.86
N ASN A 26 8.96 -7.72 11.23
CA ASN A 26 9.52 -6.73 10.30
C ASN A 26 10.22 -7.40 9.10
N THR A 27 10.91 -8.51 9.32
CA THR A 27 11.52 -9.31 8.23
C THR A 27 10.45 -9.93 7.34
N GLY A 28 9.37 -10.49 7.90
CA GLY A 28 8.24 -10.99 7.13
C GLY A 28 7.57 -9.93 6.26
N ARG A 29 7.48 -8.69 6.76
CA ARG A 29 6.92 -7.55 6.01
C ARG A 29 7.74 -7.16 4.77
N LEU A 30 9.02 -7.54 4.69
CA LEU A 30 9.85 -7.37 3.48
C LEU A 30 9.72 -8.56 2.55
N ALA A 31 9.62 -9.77 3.07
CA ALA A 31 9.53 -10.99 2.27
C ALA A 31 8.22 -11.09 1.48
N LEU A 32 7.09 -10.65 2.08
CA LEU A 32 5.78 -10.75 1.43
C LEU A 32 5.66 -9.91 0.15
N PRO A 33 6.08 -8.62 0.10
CA PRO A 33 6.11 -7.86 -1.15
C PRO A 33 7.00 -8.48 -2.21
N ALA A 34 8.15 -9.06 -1.83
CA ALA A 34 9.05 -9.74 -2.75
C ALA A 34 8.38 -10.96 -3.39
N PHE A 35 7.67 -11.77 -2.58
CA PHE A 35 6.83 -12.85 -3.09
C PHE A 35 5.75 -12.34 -4.07
N CYS A 36 5.09 -11.24 -3.74
CA CYS A 36 4.09 -10.63 -4.60
C CYS A 36 4.69 -10.10 -5.92
N ALA A 37 5.90 -9.54 -5.89
CA ALA A 37 6.61 -9.12 -7.10
C ALA A 37 6.93 -10.32 -8.01
N ALA A 38 7.43 -11.41 -7.46
CA ALA A 38 7.69 -12.64 -8.20
C ALA A 38 6.41 -13.21 -8.82
N ALA A 39 5.31 -13.25 -8.08
CA ALA A 39 4.01 -13.67 -8.58
C ALA A 39 3.50 -12.74 -9.70
N GLY A 40 3.69 -11.44 -9.58
CA GLY A 40 3.37 -10.45 -10.61
C GLY A 40 4.11 -10.71 -11.92
N LYS A 41 5.42 -11.02 -11.87
CA LYS A 41 6.22 -11.41 -13.03
C LYS A 41 5.68 -12.68 -13.71
N GLY A 42 5.36 -13.70 -12.93
CA GLY A 42 4.74 -14.93 -13.46
C GLY A 42 3.36 -14.67 -14.08
N CYS A 43 2.57 -13.78 -13.50
CA CYS A 43 1.30 -13.33 -14.10
C CYS A 43 1.51 -12.61 -15.43
N LEU A 44 2.51 -11.74 -15.53
CA LEU A 44 2.82 -11.04 -16.78
C LEU A 44 3.26 -11.98 -17.90
N GLU A 45 4.12 -12.96 -17.60
CA GLU A 45 4.53 -13.97 -18.57
C GLU A 45 3.31 -14.72 -19.12
N MET A 46 2.48 -15.25 -18.23
CA MET A 46 1.27 -15.98 -18.59
C MET A 46 0.28 -15.12 -19.39
N VAL A 47 0.08 -13.87 -18.99
CA VAL A 47 -0.84 -12.93 -19.65
C VAL A 47 -0.32 -12.52 -21.02
N ARG A 48 0.98 -12.27 -21.17
CA ARG A 48 1.62 -11.96 -22.45
C ARG A 48 1.37 -13.08 -23.46
N ASP A 49 1.63 -14.32 -23.07
CA ASP A 49 1.49 -15.48 -23.94
C ASP A 49 0.02 -15.70 -24.36
N TRP A 50 -0.89 -15.59 -23.40
CA TRP A 50 -2.31 -15.72 -23.65
C TRP A 50 -2.88 -14.56 -24.47
N ALA A 51 -2.63 -13.34 -24.09
CA ALA A 51 -3.17 -12.15 -24.74
C ALA A 51 -2.63 -11.95 -26.16
N GLY A 52 -1.41 -12.46 -26.42
CA GLY A 52 -0.80 -12.43 -27.76
C GLY A 52 -1.31 -13.54 -28.70
N SER A 53 -1.68 -14.71 -28.16
CA SER A 53 -2.05 -15.88 -28.97
C SER A 53 -3.55 -16.13 -29.10
N ARG A 54 -4.35 -15.76 -28.08
CA ARG A 54 -5.79 -15.99 -28.08
C ARG A 54 -6.50 -15.00 -28.98
N VAL A 55 -7.11 -15.46 -30.08
CA VAL A 55 -7.88 -14.61 -31.00
C VAL A 55 -9.37 -14.65 -30.66
N GLN A 56 -9.99 -13.50 -30.55
CA GLN A 56 -11.44 -13.28 -30.47
C GLN A 56 -11.80 -12.08 -31.32
N TRP A 57 -12.96 -12.13 -32.01
CA TRP A 57 -13.41 -11.07 -32.91
C TRP A 57 -12.34 -10.60 -33.92
N GLY A 58 -11.55 -11.55 -34.43
CA GLY A 58 -10.58 -11.31 -35.51
C GLY A 58 -9.22 -10.75 -35.05
N LEU A 59 -9.03 -10.48 -33.76
CA LEU A 59 -7.77 -9.95 -33.22
C LEU A 59 -7.30 -10.74 -31.98
N PRO A 60 -5.99 -10.80 -31.67
CA PRO A 60 -5.49 -11.22 -30.37
C PRO A 60 -6.17 -10.42 -29.25
N VAL A 61 -6.56 -11.10 -28.18
CA VAL A 61 -7.35 -10.44 -27.11
C VAL A 61 -6.61 -9.27 -26.48
N GLY A 62 -5.27 -9.29 -26.45
CA GLY A 62 -4.44 -8.18 -25.95
C GLY A 62 -4.49 -6.93 -26.82
N GLN A 63 -5.03 -6.99 -28.05
CA GLN A 63 -5.20 -5.84 -28.92
C GLN A 63 -6.57 -5.15 -28.73
N HIS A 64 -7.49 -5.75 -27.99
CA HIS A 64 -8.72 -5.08 -27.59
C HIS A 64 -8.43 -4.11 -26.43
N ASP A 65 -8.90 -2.87 -26.54
CA ASP A 65 -8.55 -1.78 -25.61
C ASP A 65 -8.77 -2.17 -24.14
N ALA A 66 -9.90 -2.78 -23.81
CA ALA A 66 -10.20 -3.17 -22.42
C ALA A 66 -9.15 -4.13 -21.83
N VAL A 67 -8.70 -5.12 -22.62
CA VAL A 67 -7.66 -6.07 -22.18
C VAL A 67 -6.29 -5.39 -22.18
N ALA A 68 -6.00 -4.58 -23.19
CA ALA A 68 -4.75 -3.81 -23.26
C ALA A 68 -4.56 -2.90 -22.05
N GLN A 69 -5.62 -2.22 -21.57
CA GLN A 69 -5.58 -1.40 -20.35
C GLN A 69 -5.26 -2.24 -19.11
N MET A 70 -5.83 -3.43 -18.98
CA MET A 70 -5.51 -4.35 -17.87
C MET A 70 -4.04 -4.79 -17.91
N VAL A 71 -3.57 -5.23 -19.08
CA VAL A 71 -2.17 -5.69 -19.26
C VAL A 71 -1.19 -4.56 -18.99
N GLY A 72 -1.46 -3.35 -19.51
CA GLY A 72 -0.63 -2.17 -19.28
C GLY A 72 -0.58 -1.76 -17.79
N LYS A 73 -1.72 -1.84 -17.08
CA LYS A 73 -1.77 -1.64 -15.62
C LYS A 73 -0.94 -2.68 -14.90
N MET A 74 -1.12 -3.97 -15.23
CA MET A 74 -0.36 -5.07 -14.61
C MET A 74 1.15 -4.89 -14.79
N ALA A 75 1.60 -4.51 -15.97
CA ALA A 75 3.03 -4.27 -16.24
C ALA A 75 3.58 -3.12 -15.38
N ALA A 76 2.87 -2.00 -15.32
CA ALA A 76 3.26 -0.84 -14.54
C ALA A 76 3.27 -1.13 -13.02
N ASP A 77 2.25 -1.83 -12.51
CA ASP A 77 2.13 -2.18 -11.09
C ASP A 77 3.18 -3.23 -10.67
N THR A 78 3.48 -4.23 -11.53
CA THR A 78 4.54 -5.20 -11.25
C THR A 78 5.91 -4.54 -11.21
N PHE A 79 6.20 -3.61 -12.14
CA PHE A 79 7.43 -2.84 -12.12
C PHE A 79 7.57 -1.99 -10.85
N ALA A 80 6.50 -1.31 -10.45
CA ALA A 80 6.49 -0.49 -9.25
C ALA A 80 6.64 -1.32 -7.96
N LEU A 81 6.07 -2.53 -7.94
CA LEU A 81 6.21 -3.46 -6.82
C LEU A 81 7.64 -3.99 -6.70
N GLU A 82 8.27 -4.34 -7.82
CA GLU A 82 9.70 -4.70 -7.83
C GLU A 82 10.57 -3.54 -7.36
N ALA A 83 10.33 -2.35 -7.89
CA ALA A 83 11.05 -1.15 -7.49
C ALA A 83 10.95 -0.88 -5.99
N LEU A 84 9.77 -1.07 -5.41
CA LEU A 84 9.55 -0.90 -3.97
C LEU A 84 10.37 -1.91 -3.16
N VAL A 85 10.38 -3.17 -3.57
CA VAL A 85 11.14 -4.25 -2.92
C VAL A 85 12.64 -3.97 -2.97
N GLU A 86 13.17 -3.63 -4.14
CA GLU A 86 14.59 -3.34 -4.35
C GLU A 86 15.06 -2.15 -3.52
N ILE A 87 14.32 -1.04 -3.52
CA ILE A 87 14.71 0.16 -2.78
C ILE A 87 14.64 -0.06 -1.28
N ILE A 88 13.58 -0.68 -0.76
CA ILE A 88 13.47 -0.92 0.69
C ILE A 88 14.43 -2.02 1.13
N GLY A 89 14.68 -3.03 0.30
CA GLY A 89 15.71 -4.04 0.53
C GLY A 89 17.10 -3.41 0.68
N ALA A 90 17.48 -2.53 -0.24
CA ALA A 90 18.74 -1.81 -0.16
C ALA A 90 18.85 -0.91 1.10
N MET A 91 17.74 -0.25 1.51
CA MET A 91 17.70 0.51 2.75
C MET A 91 17.88 -0.40 3.98
N ALA A 92 17.26 -1.59 3.97
CA ALA A 92 17.41 -2.58 5.04
C ALA A 92 18.84 -3.09 5.14
N ASP A 93 19.46 -3.42 4.02
CA ASP A 93 20.82 -3.97 3.97
C ASP A 93 21.88 -2.94 4.39
N SER A 94 21.63 -1.65 4.17
CA SER A 94 22.55 -0.59 4.64
C SER A 94 22.65 -0.50 6.16
N GLY A 95 21.60 -0.91 6.88
CA GLY A 95 21.52 -0.81 8.35
C GLY A 95 21.48 0.63 8.90
N GLU A 96 21.44 1.64 8.04
CA GLU A 96 21.49 3.07 8.42
C GLU A 96 20.10 3.65 8.73
N PHE A 97 19.03 2.97 8.29
CA PHE A 97 17.66 3.48 8.35
C PHE A 97 16.77 2.65 9.27
N ASP A 98 15.89 3.32 10.00
CA ASP A 98 14.75 2.66 10.64
C ASP A 98 13.64 2.46 9.59
N ILE A 99 13.59 1.28 9.02
CA ILE A 99 12.68 0.94 7.91
C ILE A 99 11.31 0.43 8.34
N ARG A 100 10.95 0.54 9.63
CA ARG A 100 9.68 -0.03 10.15
C ARG A 100 8.45 0.51 9.41
N LEU A 101 8.45 1.78 9.08
CA LEU A 101 7.36 2.42 8.36
C LEU A 101 7.34 2.00 6.89
N GLU A 102 8.49 2.02 6.24
CA GLU A 102 8.66 1.62 4.84
C GLU A 102 8.31 0.15 4.63
N ALA A 103 8.75 -0.74 5.53
CA ALA A 103 8.39 -2.15 5.50
C ALA A 103 6.88 -2.38 5.70
N ALA A 104 6.24 -1.57 6.57
CA ALA A 104 4.80 -1.63 6.75
C ALA A 104 4.03 -1.18 5.51
N VAL A 105 4.49 -0.11 4.85
CA VAL A 105 3.93 0.36 3.57
C VAL A 105 4.15 -0.68 2.47
N ALA A 106 5.35 -1.26 2.38
CA ALA A 106 5.67 -2.29 1.39
C ALA A 106 4.74 -3.51 1.55
N LYS A 107 4.54 -3.98 2.79
CA LYS A 107 3.61 -5.08 3.08
C LYS A 107 2.19 -4.72 2.67
N LEU A 108 1.67 -3.57 3.09
CA LEU A 108 0.30 -3.14 2.80
C LEU A 108 0.08 -3.03 1.29
N TRP A 109 0.82 -2.13 0.65
CA TRP A 109 0.65 -1.84 -0.77
C TRP A 109 1.02 -3.04 -1.65
N GLY A 110 2.11 -3.73 -1.32
CA GLY A 110 2.60 -4.87 -2.09
C GLY A 110 1.64 -6.06 -2.09
N THR A 111 1.03 -6.38 -0.94
CA THR A 111 0.10 -7.53 -0.87
C THR A 111 -1.26 -7.22 -1.51
N GLU A 112 -1.76 -5.99 -1.41
CA GLU A 112 -2.97 -5.56 -2.12
C GLU A 112 -2.73 -5.56 -3.64
N THR A 113 -1.62 -4.98 -4.09
CA THR A 113 -1.23 -4.98 -5.50
C THR A 113 -1.00 -6.41 -6.03
N GLY A 114 -0.34 -7.27 -5.27
CA GLY A 114 -0.14 -8.68 -5.64
C GLY A 114 -1.47 -9.43 -5.82
N TRP A 115 -2.43 -9.18 -4.93
CA TRP A 115 -3.79 -9.71 -5.07
C TRP A 115 -4.45 -9.24 -6.37
N ASP A 116 -4.40 -7.93 -6.66
CA ASP A 116 -4.99 -7.35 -7.87
C ASP A 116 -4.34 -7.91 -9.14
N LEU A 117 -3.00 -8.07 -9.14
CA LEU A 117 -2.26 -8.63 -10.28
C LEU A 117 -2.71 -10.07 -10.63
N VAL A 118 -2.87 -10.93 -9.63
CA VAL A 118 -3.31 -12.32 -9.87
C VAL A 118 -4.77 -12.35 -10.28
N ASN A 119 -5.62 -11.50 -9.69
CA ASN A 119 -7.02 -11.35 -10.08
C ASN A 119 -7.17 -10.85 -11.54
N ASP A 120 -6.40 -9.83 -11.94
CA ASP A 120 -6.40 -9.32 -13.30
C ASP A 120 -5.87 -10.38 -14.29
N ALA A 121 -4.84 -11.16 -13.93
CA ALA A 121 -4.34 -12.27 -14.73
C ALA A 121 -5.40 -13.35 -14.97
N LEU A 122 -6.14 -13.72 -13.93
CA LEU A 122 -7.26 -14.66 -14.04
C LEU A 122 -8.33 -14.10 -14.96
N GLN A 123 -8.67 -12.82 -14.80
CA GLN A 123 -9.68 -12.15 -15.63
C GLN A 123 -9.28 -12.11 -17.11
N VAL A 124 -8.04 -11.76 -17.43
CA VAL A 124 -7.52 -11.75 -18.82
C VAL A 124 -7.59 -13.13 -19.46
N ARG A 125 -7.31 -14.19 -18.71
CA ARG A 125 -7.41 -15.58 -19.18
C ARG A 125 -8.85 -16.07 -19.33
N GLY A 126 -9.82 -15.40 -18.68
CA GLY A 126 -11.23 -15.79 -18.71
C GLY A 126 -11.44 -17.19 -18.10
N GLY A 127 -12.30 -18.01 -18.73
CA GLY A 127 -12.59 -19.36 -18.23
C GLY A 127 -11.35 -20.24 -18.04
N ARG A 128 -10.31 -20.06 -18.85
CA ARG A 128 -9.04 -20.78 -18.70
C ARG A 128 -8.27 -20.39 -17.43
N GLY A 129 -8.45 -19.17 -16.95
CA GLY A 129 -7.89 -18.71 -15.67
C GLY A 129 -8.59 -19.35 -14.47
N TYR A 130 -9.86 -19.67 -14.60
CA TYR A 130 -10.66 -20.30 -13.55
C TYR A 130 -10.42 -21.81 -13.40
N GLU A 131 -10.00 -22.48 -14.49
CA GLU A 131 -9.75 -23.93 -14.47
C GLU A 131 -8.53 -24.30 -13.64
N THR A 132 -8.61 -25.46 -12.97
CA THR A 132 -7.49 -25.99 -12.22
C THR A 132 -6.34 -26.40 -13.16
N HIS A 133 -5.11 -26.35 -12.64
CA HIS A 133 -3.91 -26.84 -13.31
C HIS A 133 -4.10 -28.26 -13.86
N GLY A 134 -4.68 -29.17 -13.07
CA GLY A 134 -4.94 -30.55 -13.49
C GLY A 134 -5.89 -30.65 -14.67
N SER A 135 -6.96 -29.85 -14.70
CA SER A 135 -7.92 -29.80 -15.81
C SER A 135 -7.28 -29.34 -17.12
N LEU A 136 -6.48 -28.26 -17.08
CA LEU A 136 -5.76 -27.77 -18.25
C LEU A 136 -4.75 -28.79 -18.78
N LYS A 137 -3.96 -29.41 -17.89
CA LYS A 137 -2.98 -30.43 -18.23
C LYS A 137 -3.63 -31.67 -18.88
N ALA A 138 -4.77 -32.10 -18.36
CA ALA A 138 -5.49 -33.27 -18.93
C ALA A 138 -5.96 -33.05 -20.38
N ARG A 139 -6.10 -31.79 -20.82
CA ARG A 139 -6.44 -31.44 -22.21
C ARG A 139 -5.24 -31.08 -23.07
N GLY A 140 -4.02 -31.23 -22.54
CA GLY A 140 -2.78 -30.88 -23.27
C GLY A 140 -2.55 -29.38 -23.43
N GLU A 141 -3.24 -28.54 -22.65
CA GLU A 141 -3.02 -27.08 -22.64
C GLU A 141 -1.91 -26.70 -21.68
N VAL A 142 -1.30 -25.52 -21.91
CA VAL A 142 -0.35 -24.93 -20.95
C VAL A 142 -1.05 -24.67 -19.63
N SER A 143 -0.62 -25.36 -18.59
CA SER A 143 -1.34 -25.44 -17.33
C SER A 143 -0.78 -24.47 -16.28
N TYR A 144 -1.05 -23.18 -16.44
CA TYR A 144 -0.76 -22.17 -15.42
C TYR A 144 -1.73 -22.30 -14.24
N PRO A 145 -1.25 -22.40 -12.98
CA PRO A 145 -2.10 -22.60 -11.82
C PRO A 145 -2.65 -21.28 -11.26
N VAL A 146 -3.16 -20.36 -12.11
CA VAL A 146 -3.55 -19.01 -11.69
C VAL A 146 -4.72 -19.01 -10.70
N GLU A 147 -5.64 -19.98 -10.80
CA GLU A 147 -6.74 -20.15 -9.86
C GLU A 147 -6.24 -20.47 -8.44
N ARG A 148 -5.16 -21.24 -8.36
CA ARG A 148 -4.49 -21.54 -7.09
C ARG A 148 -3.74 -20.33 -6.59
N TRP A 149 -3.01 -19.63 -7.46
CA TRP A 149 -2.30 -18.41 -7.07
C TRP A 149 -3.25 -17.35 -6.52
N LEU A 150 -4.48 -17.25 -7.02
CA LEU A 150 -5.49 -16.36 -6.48
C LEU A 150 -5.79 -16.68 -5.00
N ARG A 151 -5.98 -17.96 -4.66
CA ARG A 151 -6.19 -18.40 -3.28
C ARG A 151 -4.96 -18.18 -2.39
N ASP A 152 -3.79 -18.55 -2.90
CA ASP A 152 -2.51 -18.42 -2.19
C ASP A 152 -2.16 -16.93 -1.95
N MET A 153 -2.51 -16.03 -2.87
CA MET A 153 -2.26 -14.59 -2.73
C MET A 153 -3.21 -13.94 -1.71
N ARG A 154 -4.44 -14.43 -1.57
CA ARG A 154 -5.46 -13.81 -0.72
C ARG A 154 -5.05 -13.70 0.74
N ILE A 155 -4.35 -14.70 1.27
CA ILE A 155 -3.94 -14.72 2.68
C ILE A 155 -2.97 -13.58 3.02
N ASN A 156 -2.18 -13.11 2.05
CA ASN A 156 -1.15 -12.09 2.29
C ASN A 156 -1.72 -10.74 2.72
N THR A 157 -2.98 -10.44 2.39
CA THR A 157 -3.67 -9.23 2.87
C THR A 157 -4.26 -9.37 4.28
N ILE A 158 -4.24 -10.58 4.84
CA ILE A 158 -4.89 -10.94 6.11
C ILE A 158 -3.87 -11.17 7.22
N PHE A 159 -2.89 -12.05 7.01
CA PHE A 159 -1.92 -12.41 8.04
C PHE A 159 -0.78 -11.38 8.18
N GLU A 160 0.01 -11.49 9.25
CA GLU A 160 1.10 -10.54 9.61
C GLU A 160 0.66 -9.08 9.70
N GLY A 161 -0.59 -8.87 10.09
CA GLY A 161 -1.28 -7.59 10.13
C GLY A 161 -2.17 -7.40 8.90
N SER A 162 -3.48 -7.48 9.10
CA SER A 162 -4.42 -7.24 7.99
C SER A 162 -4.23 -5.84 7.41
N SER A 163 -4.67 -5.64 6.17
CA SER A 163 -4.60 -4.35 5.49
C SER A 163 -5.16 -3.21 6.34
N GLU A 164 -6.26 -3.45 7.05
CA GLU A 164 -6.89 -2.46 7.94
C GLU A 164 -5.98 -2.11 9.13
N ILE A 165 -5.39 -3.13 9.76
CA ILE A 165 -4.48 -2.94 10.91
C ILE A 165 -3.19 -2.27 10.46
N MET A 166 -2.65 -2.61 9.29
CA MET A 166 -1.47 -1.94 8.74
C MET A 166 -1.73 -0.46 8.47
N ARG A 167 -2.90 -0.10 7.93
CA ARG A 167 -3.28 1.32 7.77
C ARG A 167 -3.31 2.06 9.10
N LEU A 168 -3.85 1.45 10.16
CA LEU A 168 -3.87 2.09 11.48
C LEU A 168 -2.47 2.23 12.08
N PHE A 169 -1.61 1.22 11.92
CA PHE A 169 -0.22 1.28 12.36
C PHE A 169 0.54 2.42 11.68
N ILE A 170 0.48 2.49 10.35
CA ILE A 170 1.15 3.53 9.55
C ILE A 170 0.58 4.91 9.90
N ALA A 171 -0.74 5.04 10.05
CA ALA A 171 -1.37 6.30 10.44
C ALA A 171 -0.89 6.79 11.81
N ARG A 172 -0.74 5.89 12.78
CA ARG A 172 -0.22 6.20 14.12
C ARG A 172 1.20 6.72 14.06
N GLU A 173 2.09 6.03 13.36
CA GLU A 173 3.48 6.46 13.16
C GLU A 173 3.55 7.84 12.46
N ALA A 174 2.72 8.06 11.45
CA ALA A 174 2.68 9.33 10.72
C ALA A 174 2.28 10.54 11.58
N VAL A 175 1.47 10.34 12.63
CA VAL A 175 1.03 11.42 13.53
C VAL A 175 1.84 11.51 14.83
N ASP A 176 2.75 10.56 15.09
CA ASP A 176 3.50 10.48 16.35
C ASP A 176 4.22 11.77 16.70
N ARG A 177 4.84 12.43 15.71
CA ARG A 177 5.51 13.72 15.90
C ARG A 177 4.55 14.81 16.39
N HIS A 178 3.32 14.82 15.93
CA HIS A 178 2.31 15.78 16.39
C HIS A 178 1.86 15.47 17.83
N PHE A 179 1.70 14.18 18.15
CA PHE A 179 1.38 13.77 19.53
C PHE A 179 2.50 14.07 20.50
N SER A 180 3.76 13.90 20.12
CA SER A 180 4.91 14.23 20.99
C SER A 180 5.00 15.72 21.35
N VAL A 181 4.42 16.58 20.51
CA VAL A 181 4.43 18.05 20.71
C VAL A 181 3.15 18.56 21.36
N ALA A 182 2.00 18.04 21.00
CA ALA A 182 0.69 18.57 21.35
C ALA A 182 -0.19 17.59 22.16
N GLY A 183 0.28 16.39 22.47
CA GLY A 183 -0.52 15.34 23.13
C GLY A 183 -1.08 15.74 24.49
N ASP A 184 -0.31 16.46 25.30
CA ASP A 184 -0.77 16.93 26.60
C ASP A 184 -1.91 17.95 26.52
N LEU A 185 -2.07 18.66 25.40
CA LEU A 185 -3.19 19.60 25.20
C LEU A 185 -4.54 18.86 25.13
N VAL A 186 -4.54 17.64 24.59
CA VAL A 186 -5.76 16.82 24.42
C VAL A 186 -5.91 15.75 25.50
N ASN A 187 -4.90 15.58 26.37
CA ASN A 187 -4.93 14.61 27.47
C ASN A 187 -5.80 15.16 28.61
N PRO A 188 -6.94 14.53 28.94
CA PRO A 188 -7.81 14.98 30.04
C PRO A 188 -7.11 14.98 31.40
N ASN A 189 -6.16 14.06 31.59
CA ASN A 189 -5.47 13.82 32.86
C ASN A 189 -4.20 14.67 33.04
N ALA A 190 -3.81 15.46 32.03
CA ALA A 190 -2.66 16.33 32.13
C ALA A 190 -2.91 17.52 33.07
N SER A 191 -1.91 17.86 33.91
CA SER A 191 -1.96 19.03 34.77
C SER A 191 -2.03 20.33 33.99
N ILE A 192 -2.54 21.39 34.60
CA ILE A 192 -2.63 22.73 33.97
C ILE A 192 -1.25 23.22 33.54
N SER A 193 -0.21 22.99 34.37
CA SER A 193 1.17 23.35 34.03
C SER A 193 1.69 22.56 32.83
N ALA A 194 1.41 21.27 32.72
CA ALA A 194 1.77 20.45 31.56
C ALA A 194 1.08 20.98 30.30
N LYS A 195 -0.19 21.32 30.37
CA LYS A 195 -0.95 21.91 29.25
C LYS A 195 -0.39 23.25 28.79
N LEU A 196 0.02 24.12 29.74
CA LEU A 196 0.65 25.39 29.39
C LEU A 196 2.01 25.19 28.70
N ILE A 197 2.84 24.29 29.21
CA ILE A 197 4.11 23.93 28.57
C ILE A 197 3.88 23.37 27.18
N ALA A 198 2.92 22.45 27.02
CA ALA A 198 2.57 21.87 25.73
C ALA A 198 2.02 22.95 24.76
N LEU A 199 1.26 23.93 25.24
CA LEU A 199 0.77 25.04 24.41
C LEU A 199 1.91 25.87 23.83
N VAL A 200 2.91 26.21 24.65
CA VAL A 200 4.09 26.97 24.21
C VAL A 200 4.91 26.14 23.21
N LYS A 201 5.19 24.87 23.54
CA LYS A 201 5.91 23.95 22.63
C LYS A 201 5.18 23.78 21.29
N ALA A 202 3.88 23.54 21.31
CA ALA A 202 3.06 23.43 20.12
C ALA A 202 3.06 24.73 19.30
N GLY A 203 2.90 25.88 19.98
CA GLY A 203 2.94 27.19 19.34
C GLY A 203 4.24 27.43 18.58
N LEU A 204 5.40 27.22 19.23
CA LEU A 204 6.72 27.37 18.59
C LEU A 204 6.92 26.35 17.44
N PHE A 205 6.57 25.09 17.67
CA PHE A 205 6.67 24.06 16.64
C PHE A 205 5.83 24.39 15.41
N TYR A 206 4.55 24.71 15.58
CA TYR A 206 3.66 24.99 14.45
C TYR A 206 3.92 26.32 13.79
N ALA A 207 4.40 27.34 14.51
CA ALA A 207 4.84 28.60 13.94
C ALA A 207 5.95 28.44 12.89
N TRP A 208 6.83 27.46 13.09
CA TRP A 208 7.85 27.10 12.12
C TRP A 208 7.35 26.03 11.12
N TRP A 209 6.78 24.94 11.63
CA TRP A 209 6.39 23.79 10.80
C TRP A 209 5.34 24.15 9.76
N TYR A 210 4.30 24.90 10.12
CA TYR A 210 3.18 25.17 9.23
C TYR A 210 3.55 26.00 8.00
N PRO A 211 4.25 27.14 8.10
CA PRO A 211 4.68 27.90 6.93
C PRO A 211 5.59 27.09 6.00
N THR A 212 6.47 26.24 6.56
CA THR A 212 7.38 25.42 5.75
C THR A 212 6.65 24.39 4.89
N ARG A 213 5.40 24.04 5.21
CA ARG A 213 4.57 23.16 4.37
C ARG A 213 3.99 23.86 3.14
N PHE A 214 4.10 25.16 3.04
CA PHE A 214 3.73 25.94 1.84
C PHE A 214 4.96 26.35 1.02
N LEU A 215 6.14 26.33 1.61
CA LEU A 215 7.40 26.49 0.90
C LEU A 215 7.67 25.18 0.14
N GLY A 216 8.26 25.26 -1.01
CA GLY A 216 8.53 24.10 -1.84
C GLY A 216 7.78 24.26 -3.13
N TRP A 217 8.42 25.02 -3.91
CA TRP A 217 7.91 25.49 -5.17
C TRP A 217 8.19 24.43 -6.21
N SER A 218 7.26 24.26 -7.12
CA SER A 218 7.32 23.30 -8.22
C SER A 218 8.58 23.40 -9.10
N ALA A 219 9.42 24.37 -8.82
CA ALA A 219 10.68 24.59 -9.53
C ALA A 219 11.93 24.13 -8.76
N TRP A 220 11.78 23.73 -7.47
CA TRP A 220 12.93 23.40 -6.63
C TRP A 220 12.57 22.30 -5.60
N PRO A 221 13.32 21.18 -5.51
CA PRO A 221 14.44 20.77 -6.38
C PRO A 221 13.98 20.41 -7.81
N ARG A 222 14.91 20.52 -8.77
CA ARG A 222 14.55 20.31 -10.18
C ARG A 222 14.58 18.86 -10.62
N TYR A 223 15.34 17.98 -9.93
CA TYR A 223 15.49 16.54 -10.23
C TYR A 223 15.88 16.28 -11.70
N ARG A 224 16.77 17.12 -12.26
CA ARG A 224 17.13 17.07 -13.70
C ARG A 224 17.76 15.75 -14.11
N GLU A 225 18.44 15.09 -13.20
CA GLU A 225 19.06 13.78 -13.34
C GLU A 225 18.08 12.65 -13.69
N PHE A 226 16.80 12.85 -13.39
CA PHE A 226 15.73 11.89 -13.68
C PHE A 226 15.01 12.17 -15.01
N GLY A 227 15.50 13.09 -15.85
CA GLY A 227 14.93 13.37 -17.16
C GLY A 227 13.42 13.64 -17.13
N PRO A 228 12.62 12.96 -17.98
CA PRO A 228 11.15 13.13 -18.03
C PRO A 228 10.46 12.77 -16.72
N LEU A 229 11.01 11.79 -15.97
CA LEU A 229 10.45 11.33 -14.69
C LEU A 229 10.57 12.37 -13.56
N ALA A 230 11.43 13.39 -13.71
CA ALA A 230 11.55 14.49 -12.76
C ALA A 230 10.22 15.16 -12.40
N THR A 231 9.26 15.15 -13.33
CA THR A 231 7.91 15.71 -13.09
C THR A 231 7.15 14.94 -12.01
N HIS A 232 7.43 13.66 -11.85
CA HIS A 232 6.80 12.81 -10.84
C HIS A 232 7.40 13.08 -9.47
N LEU A 233 8.72 13.22 -9.35
CA LEU A 233 9.37 13.58 -8.08
C LEU A 233 8.95 14.97 -7.59
N ARG A 234 8.84 15.95 -8.49
CA ARG A 234 8.28 17.27 -8.15
C ARG A 234 6.80 17.19 -7.69
N TYR A 235 6.04 16.28 -8.26
CA TYR A 235 4.67 16.00 -7.79
C TYR A 235 4.68 15.37 -6.41
N VAL A 236 5.52 14.37 -6.16
CA VAL A 236 5.70 13.72 -4.86
C VAL A 236 6.03 14.77 -3.79
N GLU A 237 7.02 15.61 -4.04
CA GLU A 237 7.48 16.65 -3.11
C GLU A 237 6.37 17.64 -2.73
N ARG A 238 5.60 18.13 -3.70
CA ARG A 238 4.47 19.03 -3.42
C ARG A 238 3.33 18.33 -2.69
N THR A 239 3.08 17.08 -3.09
CA THR A 239 1.94 16.31 -2.59
C THR A 239 2.19 15.81 -1.17
N SER A 240 3.43 15.46 -0.81
CA SER A 240 3.79 15.11 0.58
C SER A 240 3.57 16.28 1.54
N ARG A 241 3.88 17.51 1.11
CA ARG A 241 3.57 18.72 1.89
C ARG A 241 2.08 18.97 2.01
N ARG A 242 1.32 18.73 0.94
CA ARG A 242 -0.15 18.77 0.96
C ARG A 242 -0.69 17.71 1.92
N LEU A 243 -0.16 16.50 1.88
CA LEU A 243 -0.55 15.41 2.77
C LEU A 243 -0.32 15.79 4.24
N ALA A 244 0.86 16.31 4.56
CA ALA A 244 1.18 16.77 5.91
C ALA A 244 0.17 17.84 6.42
N ARG A 245 -0.18 18.84 5.58
CA ARG A 245 -1.22 19.82 5.94
C ARG A 245 -2.60 19.18 6.09
N THR A 246 -2.95 18.26 5.20
CA THR A 246 -4.25 17.57 5.25
C THR A 246 -4.37 16.73 6.52
N THR A 247 -3.32 16.01 6.91
CA THR A 247 -3.25 15.29 8.19
C THR A 247 -3.43 16.23 9.37
N PHE A 248 -2.74 17.37 9.38
CA PHE A 248 -2.92 18.38 10.40
C PHE A 248 -4.36 18.91 10.47
N TYR A 249 -5.00 19.20 9.32
CA TYR A 249 -6.40 19.64 9.29
C TYR A 249 -7.38 18.56 9.76
N THR A 250 -7.11 17.29 9.49
CA THR A 250 -7.94 16.19 10.03
C THR A 250 -7.80 16.09 11.55
N MET A 251 -6.59 16.27 12.08
CA MET A 251 -6.35 16.32 13.53
C MET A 251 -7.10 17.48 14.18
N LEU A 252 -7.07 18.67 13.60
CA LEU A 252 -7.83 19.83 14.10
C LEU A 252 -9.34 19.59 14.04
N ARG A 253 -9.83 19.03 12.93
CA ARG A 253 -11.27 18.83 12.71
C ARG A 253 -11.87 17.77 13.62
N PHE A 254 -11.17 16.67 13.83
CA PHE A 254 -11.71 15.49 14.53
C PHE A 254 -11.17 15.35 15.96
N GLY A 255 -10.08 16.04 16.31
CA GLY A 255 -9.47 15.95 17.62
C GLY A 255 -9.21 14.51 18.08
N PRO A 256 -9.50 14.16 19.35
CA PRO A 256 -9.38 12.80 19.86
C PRO A 256 -10.26 11.77 19.13
N GLY A 257 -11.32 12.23 18.45
CA GLY A 257 -12.20 11.35 17.67
C GLY A 257 -11.59 10.86 16.36
N LEU A 258 -10.41 11.35 15.96
CA LEU A 258 -9.75 10.94 14.71
C LEU A 258 -9.41 9.45 14.70
N GLU A 259 -9.02 8.88 15.84
CA GLU A 259 -8.74 7.43 15.97
C GLU A 259 -9.92 6.54 15.58
N LYS A 260 -11.16 7.03 15.75
CA LYS A 260 -12.39 6.34 15.35
C LYS A 260 -12.76 6.54 13.87
N ARG A 261 -12.02 7.40 13.15
CA ARG A 261 -12.22 7.70 11.72
C ARG A 261 -11.26 6.89 10.85
N GLN A 262 -11.30 5.58 11.00
CA GLN A 262 -10.34 4.67 10.37
C GLN A 262 -10.35 4.78 8.84
N ALA A 263 -11.49 5.01 8.20
CA ALA A 263 -11.59 5.23 6.76
C ALA A 263 -10.85 6.51 6.31
N VAL A 264 -10.91 7.58 7.09
CA VAL A 264 -10.15 8.83 6.83
C VAL A 264 -8.65 8.58 6.99
N LEU A 265 -8.25 7.88 8.06
CA LEU A 265 -6.85 7.51 8.30
C LEU A 265 -6.33 6.61 7.19
N GLY A 266 -7.12 5.64 6.73
CA GLY A 266 -6.77 4.78 5.60
C GLY A 266 -6.45 5.57 4.34
N ARG A 267 -7.28 6.54 3.95
CA ARG A 267 -7.02 7.40 2.79
C ARG A 267 -5.74 8.22 2.91
N ILE A 268 -5.40 8.69 4.11
CA ILE A 268 -4.15 9.39 4.38
C ILE A 268 -2.96 8.46 4.15
N VAL A 269 -3.06 7.24 4.65
CA VAL A 269 -2.04 6.20 4.47
C VAL A 269 -1.89 5.80 3.02
N ASP A 270 -3.00 5.57 2.30
CA ASP A 270 -2.98 5.22 0.89
C ASP A 270 -2.26 6.28 0.05
N ILE A 271 -2.51 7.58 0.34
CA ILE A 271 -1.77 8.67 -0.33
C ILE A 271 -0.27 8.59 -0.03
N GLY A 272 0.11 8.37 1.24
CA GLY A 272 1.52 8.25 1.64
C GLY A 272 2.20 7.06 0.98
N SER A 273 1.53 5.92 0.92
CA SER A 273 2.00 4.70 0.28
C SER A 273 2.24 4.90 -1.22
N GLU A 274 1.28 5.49 -1.93
CA GLU A 274 1.43 5.82 -3.36
C GLU A 274 2.62 6.75 -3.62
N LEU A 275 2.85 7.74 -2.76
CA LEU A 275 3.99 8.66 -2.90
C LEU A 275 5.33 7.95 -2.71
N LEU A 276 5.42 7.01 -1.75
CA LEU A 276 6.61 6.20 -1.54
C LEU A 276 6.88 5.31 -2.76
N VAL A 277 5.87 4.61 -3.25
CA VAL A 277 5.99 3.71 -4.40
C VAL A 277 6.34 4.48 -5.68
N MET A 278 5.75 5.67 -5.90
CA MET A 278 6.15 6.56 -7.01
C MET A 278 7.63 6.91 -6.93
N THR A 279 8.12 7.23 -5.73
CA THR A 279 9.54 7.58 -5.52
C THR A 279 10.43 6.38 -5.83
N ALA A 280 10.12 5.21 -5.27
CA ALA A 280 10.85 3.97 -5.52
C ALA A 280 10.88 3.62 -7.02
N SER A 281 9.72 3.69 -7.70
CA SER A 281 9.60 3.42 -9.13
C SER A 281 10.49 4.32 -9.99
N VAL A 282 10.55 5.63 -9.68
CA VAL A 282 11.38 6.57 -10.43
C VAL A 282 12.88 6.34 -10.16
N ILE A 283 13.26 6.10 -8.91
CA ILE A 283 14.65 5.82 -8.54
C ILE A 283 15.12 4.53 -9.20
N TYR A 284 14.32 3.47 -9.14
CA TYR A 284 14.65 2.16 -9.70
C TYR A 284 14.79 2.23 -11.23
N ALA A 285 13.88 2.93 -11.93
CA ALA A 285 14.01 3.15 -13.36
C ALA A 285 15.34 3.83 -13.73
N LYS A 286 15.75 4.84 -12.94
CA LYS A 286 17.03 5.51 -13.14
C LYS A 286 18.23 4.60 -12.83
N THR A 287 18.12 3.75 -11.82
CA THR A 287 19.19 2.79 -11.46
C THR A 287 19.39 1.76 -12.58
N LEU A 288 18.31 1.26 -13.19
CA LEU A 288 18.39 0.34 -14.32
C LEU A 288 19.03 0.99 -15.54
N GLU A 289 18.68 2.24 -15.85
CA GLU A 289 19.31 3.00 -16.92
C GLU A 289 20.84 3.16 -16.73
N GLN A 290 21.27 3.38 -15.47
CA GLN A 290 22.69 3.56 -15.14
C GLN A 290 23.51 2.27 -15.15
N ARG A 291 22.88 1.11 -14.97
CA ARG A 291 23.55 -0.20 -15.01
C ARG A 291 23.88 -0.67 -16.44
N ASP A 292 23.58 0.17 -17.43
CA ASP A 292 23.79 -0.12 -18.87
C ASP A 292 23.18 -1.46 -19.35
N GLU A 293 22.19 -1.91 -18.61
CA GLU A 293 21.35 -3.05 -18.98
C GLU A 293 20.32 -2.57 -20.02
N GLY A 294 20.86 -1.91 -21.07
CA GLY A 294 20.26 -0.92 -21.99
C GLY A 294 19.11 -1.37 -22.88
N GLU A 295 18.41 -2.46 -22.57
CA GLU A 295 17.19 -2.87 -23.30
C GLU A 295 15.91 -2.41 -22.62
N PHE A 296 15.98 -1.59 -21.55
CA PHE A 296 14.83 -1.36 -20.69
C PHE A 296 14.09 -0.07 -21.00
N SER A 297 12.84 -0.22 -21.40
CA SER A 297 11.81 0.83 -21.36
C SER A 297 11.30 1.08 -19.93
N ALA A 298 12.18 1.02 -18.92
CA ALA A 298 11.84 1.22 -17.51
C ALA A 298 11.20 2.58 -17.25
N GLU A 299 11.63 3.62 -17.99
CA GLU A 299 11.00 4.94 -17.96
C GLU A 299 9.51 4.88 -18.29
N ALA A 300 9.14 4.15 -19.34
CA ALA A 300 7.73 4.05 -19.77
C ALA A 300 6.85 3.36 -18.72
N LEU A 301 7.36 2.31 -18.07
CA LEU A 301 6.65 1.61 -16.98
C LEU A 301 6.50 2.51 -15.76
N SER A 302 7.55 3.19 -15.36
CA SER A 302 7.54 4.13 -14.23
C SER A 302 6.60 5.32 -14.50
N ASP A 303 6.61 5.91 -15.70
CA ASP A 303 5.70 7.00 -16.09
C ASP A 303 4.25 6.53 -16.06
N ALA A 304 3.95 5.35 -16.63
CA ALA A 304 2.60 4.78 -16.64
C ALA A 304 2.07 4.56 -15.22
N PHE A 305 2.87 3.94 -14.35
CA PHE A 305 2.54 3.77 -12.93
C PHE A 305 2.29 5.11 -12.23
N CYS A 306 3.21 6.05 -12.36
CA CYS A 306 3.11 7.34 -11.70
C CYS A 306 1.88 8.14 -12.13
N ARG A 307 1.47 8.07 -13.41
CA ARG A 307 0.23 8.69 -13.91
C ARG A 307 -1.00 8.06 -13.26
N GLN A 308 -1.02 6.74 -13.10
CA GLN A 308 -2.11 6.03 -12.43
C GLN A 308 -2.16 6.38 -10.94
N ALA A 309 -1.03 6.34 -10.24
CA ALA A 309 -0.88 6.72 -8.85
C ALA A 309 -1.41 8.14 -8.57
N ARG A 310 -1.10 9.12 -9.43
CA ARG A 310 -1.62 10.49 -9.30
C ARG A 310 -3.15 10.55 -9.35
N ARG A 311 -3.81 9.71 -10.15
CA ARG A 311 -5.29 9.65 -10.19
C ARG A 311 -5.83 9.07 -8.88
N ARG A 312 -5.23 7.97 -8.37
CA ARG A 312 -5.61 7.36 -7.07
C ARG A 312 -5.44 8.36 -5.93
N ILE A 313 -4.28 9.02 -5.85
CA ILE A 313 -3.99 10.07 -4.86
C ILE A 313 -5.03 11.20 -4.91
N SER A 314 -5.38 11.68 -6.11
CA SER A 314 -6.35 12.77 -6.27
C SER A 314 -7.75 12.37 -5.80
N SER A 315 -8.15 11.12 -6.05
CA SER A 315 -9.40 10.54 -5.55
C SER A 315 -9.40 10.45 -4.03
N SER A 316 -8.32 9.94 -3.43
CA SER A 316 -8.18 9.80 -1.98
C SER A 316 -8.23 11.15 -1.27
N PHE A 317 -7.53 12.18 -1.77
CA PHE A 317 -7.64 13.54 -1.20
C PHE A 317 -9.05 14.11 -1.23
N ARG A 318 -9.78 13.88 -2.33
CA ARG A 318 -11.18 14.34 -2.44
C ARG A 318 -12.06 13.67 -1.40
N SER A 319 -11.86 12.37 -1.19
CA SER A 319 -12.66 11.55 -0.30
C SER A 319 -12.35 11.73 1.19
N ILE A 320 -11.25 12.40 1.58
CA ILE A 320 -10.94 12.67 3.00
C ILE A 320 -12.04 13.53 3.65
N PHE A 321 -12.51 14.57 2.96
CA PHE A 321 -13.50 15.50 3.51
C PHE A 321 -14.88 15.43 2.83
N ARG A 322 -14.99 14.73 1.69
CA ARG A 322 -16.23 14.52 0.95
C ARG A 322 -16.47 13.02 0.81
N ASN A 323 -17.19 12.46 1.78
CA ASN A 323 -17.46 11.02 1.87
C ASN A 323 -18.77 10.76 2.60
N ASP A 324 -19.23 9.53 2.49
CA ASP A 324 -20.45 9.01 3.11
C ASP A 324 -20.13 8.06 4.28
N ASP A 325 -18.92 8.13 4.86
CA ASP A 325 -18.42 7.19 5.88
C ASP A 325 -19.38 7.04 7.06
N ILE A 326 -19.95 8.17 7.54
CA ILE A 326 -20.86 8.16 8.69
C ILE A 326 -22.19 7.47 8.32
N ALA A 327 -22.72 7.73 7.13
CA ALA A 327 -23.96 7.11 6.66
C ALA A 327 -23.75 5.60 6.48
N THR A 328 -22.67 5.20 5.82
CA THR A 328 -22.29 3.80 5.63
C THR A 328 -22.09 3.08 6.96
N TYR A 329 -21.41 3.71 7.93
CA TYR A 329 -21.24 3.14 9.27
C TYR A 329 -22.58 2.90 9.97
N LYS A 330 -23.51 3.86 9.90
CA LYS A 330 -24.84 3.69 10.49
C LYS A 330 -25.64 2.56 9.84
N VAL A 331 -25.58 2.42 8.52
CA VAL A 331 -26.20 1.31 7.80
C VAL A 331 -25.61 -0.03 8.25
N ALA A 332 -24.27 -0.09 8.38
CA ALA A 332 -23.61 -1.32 8.84
C ALA A 332 -24.05 -1.72 10.26
N GLN A 333 -24.16 -0.76 11.21
CA GLN A 333 -24.62 -1.07 12.55
C GLN A 333 -26.07 -1.59 12.53
N ARG A 334 -26.97 -0.94 11.80
CA ARG A 334 -28.37 -1.40 11.65
C ARG A 334 -28.47 -2.78 11.01
N TYR A 335 -27.59 -3.10 10.05
CA TYR A 335 -27.53 -4.44 9.46
C TYR A 335 -27.09 -5.48 10.50
N ILE A 336 -26.03 -5.19 11.26
CA ILE A 336 -25.52 -6.07 12.33
C ILE A 336 -26.58 -6.28 13.41
N ASP A 337 -27.37 -5.26 13.74
CA ASP A 337 -28.49 -5.33 14.69
C ASP A 337 -29.73 -6.08 14.14
N GLY A 338 -29.64 -6.58 12.89
CA GLY A 338 -30.68 -7.41 12.29
C GLY A 338 -31.81 -6.65 11.61
N GLU A 339 -31.75 -5.33 11.50
CA GLU A 339 -32.82 -4.50 10.93
C GLU A 339 -33.08 -4.81 9.44
N PHE A 340 -32.10 -5.38 8.76
CA PHE A 340 -32.17 -5.70 7.33
C PHE A 340 -32.11 -7.20 7.04
N ASN A 341 -32.44 -8.07 8.02
CA ASN A 341 -32.45 -9.53 7.85
C ASN A 341 -33.37 -10.02 6.70
N TRP A 342 -34.31 -9.15 6.26
CA TRP A 342 -35.13 -9.45 5.09
C TRP A 342 -34.33 -9.59 3.80
N LEU A 343 -33.13 -8.99 3.70
CA LEU A 343 -32.24 -9.14 2.56
C LEU A 343 -31.69 -10.58 2.42
N GLU A 344 -31.67 -11.33 3.49
CA GLU A 344 -31.15 -12.71 3.53
C GLU A 344 -32.23 -13.75 3.22
N ARG A 345 -33.49 -13.32 3.06
CA ARG A 345 -34.59 -14.24 2.77
C ARG A 345 -34.42 -14.82 1.36
N GLY A 346 -34.73 -16.13 1.23
CA GLY A 346 -34.63 -16.84 -0.03
C GLY A 346 -33.23 -17.44 -0.31
N VAL A 347 -32.29 -17.31 0.60
CA VAL A 347 -31.01 -18.05 0.56
C VAL A 347 -31.30 -19.50 0.94
N ILE A 348 -30.77 -20.46 0.17
CA ILE A 348 -30.84 -21.88 0.51
C ILE A 348 -29.96 -22.09 1.74
N PRO A 349 -30.48 -22.61 2.85
CA PRO A 349 -29.66 -22.92 4.03
C PRO A 349 -28.62 -23.97 3.66
N LEU A 350 -27.37 -23.76 4.11
CA LEU A 350 -26.27 -24.72 3.94
C LEU A 350 -26.40 -25.90 4.89
#